data_7ec13092155b2b169878117c19b92046
#
_entry.id   7ec13092155b2b169878117c19b92046
#
_cell.length_a   1.000
_cell.length_b   1.000
_cell.length_c   1.000
_cell.angle_alpha   90.00
_cell.angle_beta   90.00
_cell.angle_gamma   90.00
#
_symmetry.space_group_name_H-M   'P 1'
#
loop_
_entity.id
_entity.type
_entity.pdbx_description
1 polymer ?
#
loop_
_entity_poly.entity_id
_entity_poly.type
_entity_poly.pdbx_seq_one_letter_code
_entity_poly.pdbx_strand_id
1 'polypeptide(L)'
;MTRKEEVLQDVVIKFAGDSGDGMQLTGQQFTNNTAMLGIDLATFPDFPAEIRAPIGTLAGVSGFQLHFSSARIYTPGDDCDVLVAMNAAALKANLKSIKKGGKIIANIDGFDSKNLRLANYPDGVNPLEDDSLAGYDVTKVDVTKLTRESLKDFTELGVKERDRAKNMFVLGLIYWMYNRNLETTKEFLKEKFGKKPVIYESNVKVLQAGYNYGDTTESFTTRYKVEKSKMEPGLYRSIMGNQALSYGLIAASEKSGLPLFLGSYPITPATDILHELAKYKSFGVRTFQAEDEIAAISSAIGASYGGALAITTTSGPGMALKAEAMGLAMMLEIPLVIVNIQRGGPSTGLPTKTEQSDLMQAYYGRNGECPMPIIASSTPSDCFDVAIEACRIALEHMTPVILLSDGYIANGAEPWKFPKSADLKPIVVNFKKNKDDGDAKYMPYKRDEKLVRPWAVPGTAGLEHRIGGLEKQDVTGNVNYEPENHQHMIKVRQAKVDKVADYIPAQTIDSGAEKGKVLILGWGSTYGAIKSACQELHADGLSVSHAHIRYVRPFPKNLGEIIKNFDKVLIPEINNGQLVKIIRDHYNVDAIAFNKMMGIPITKSEIIDEVNKLLK
;
A
#
# COMPACT_ATOMS: atom_id res chain seq x y z
N MET A 1 36.83 -2.52 26.88
CA MET A 1 35.65 -2.93 27.68
C MET A 1 34.80 -3.84 26.82
N THR A 2 34.40 -5.01 27.32
CA THR A 2 33.41 -5.87 26.66
C THR A 2 32.08 -5.17 26.73
N ARG A 3 31.52 -4.73 25.60
CA ARG A 3 30.21 -4.05 25.55
C ARG A 3 29.12 -5.07 25.81
N LYS A 4 28.07 -4.62 26.49
CA LYS A 4 26.88 -5.44 26.76
C LYS A 4 26.13 -5.68 25.44
N GLU A 5 25.87 -6.94 25.09
CA GLU A 5 24.93 -7.31 24.03
C GLU A 5 23.59 -7.67 24.68
N GLU A 6 22.50 -7.10 24.18
CA GLU A 6 21.15 -7.35 24.67
C GLU A 6 20.27 -7.87 23.53
N VAL A 7 19.60 -8.99 23.76
CA VAL A 7 18.68 -9.60 22.78
C VAL A 7 17.30 -9.01 23.00
N LEU A 8 16.77 -8.39 21.95
CA LEU A 8 15.42 -7.84 21.91
C LEU A 8 14.52 -8.71 21.05
N GLN A 9 13.25 -8.82 21.42
CA GLN A 9 12.28 -9.54 20.62
C GLN A 9 11.84 -8.71 19.42
N ASP A 10 11.48 -7.43 19.66
CA ASP A 10 11.04 -6.53 18.63
C ASP A 10 11.52 -5.09 18.87
N VAL A 11 11.58 -4.30 17.80
CA VAL A 11 12.06 -2.92 17.83
C VAL A 11 11.36 -2.11 16.75
N VAL A 12 10.97 -0.89 17.10
CA VAL A 12 10.48 0.12 16.17
C VAL A 12 11.46 1.28 16.10
N ILE A 13 12.00 1.55 14.91
CA ILE A 13 12.88 2.70 14.65
C ILE A 13 12.18 3.68 13.71
N LYS A 14 12.29 4.96 14.02
CA LYS A 14 11.82 6.02 13.13
C LYS A 14 12.99 6.93 12.73
N PHE A 15 13.25 7.03 11.44
CA PHE A 15 14.19 7.97 10.84
C PHE A 15 13.41 9.21 10.39
N ALA A 16 13.80 10.40 10.80
CA ALA A 16 13.10 11.63 10.46
C ALA A 16 14.09 12.77 10.14
N GLY A 17 13.78 13.53 9.08
CA GLY A 17 14.59 14.65 8.61
C GLY A 17 13.85 15.39 7.50
N ASP A 18 14.54 16.32 6.85
CA ASP A 18 14.01 16.93 5.63
C ASP A 18 14.04 15.95 4.45
N SER A 19 13.25 16.23 3.42
CA SER A 19 13.21 15.43 2.19
C SER A 19 14.61 15.22 1.55
N GLY A 20 15.55 16.17 1.74
CA GLY A 20 16.94 16.08 1.26
C GLY A 20 17.90 15.32 2.16
N ASP A 21 17.51 14.95 3.38
CA ASP A 21 18.38 14.28 4.35
C ASP A 21 18.57 12.79 4.08
N GLY A 22 17.83 12.22 3.12
CA GLY A 22 17.98 10.83 2.70
C GLY A 22 17.41 9.80 3.66
N MET A 23 16.50 10.18 4.55
CA MET A 23 15.93 9.28 5.57
C MET A 23 15.12 8.12 4.98
N GLN A 24 14.44 8.34 3.85
CA GLN A 24 13.79 7.26 3.11
C GLN A 24 14.80 6.19 2.66
N LEU A 25 15.95 6.62 2.12
CA LEU A 25 17.01 5.70 1.69
C LEU A 25 17.64 4.97 2.87
N THR A 26 17.88 5.68 3.98
CA THR A 26 18.40 5.08 5.23
C THR A 26 17.47 3.97 5.73
N GLY A 27 16.18 4.27 5.85
CA GLY A 27 15.17 3.29 6.27
C GLY A 27 15.08 2.09 5.32
N GLN A 28 15.07 2.34 4.01
CA GLN A 28 15.01 1.28 3.01
C GLN A 28 16.26 0.37 3.03
N GLN A 29 17.47 0.93 3.22
CA GLN A 29 18.69 0.13 3.32
C GLN A 29 18.71 -0.70 4.61
N PHE A 30 18.25 -0.15 5.72
CA PHE A 30 18.10 -0.90 6.95
C PHE A 30 17.05 -2.01 6.83
N THR A 31 15.93 -1.74 6.14
CA THR A 31 14.89 -2.74 5.81
C THR A 31 15.45 -3.88 4.99
N ASN A 32 16.21 -3.60 3.92
CA ASN A 32 16.81 -4.63 3.07
C ASN A 32 17.79 -5.50 3.86
N ASN A 33 18.63 -4.88 4.69
CA ASN A 33 19.56 -5.61 5.55
C ASN A 33 18.80 -6.52 6.55
N THR A 34 17.72 -6.02 7.13
CA THR A 34 16.85 -6.77 8.06
C THR A 34 16.20 -7.97 7.36
N ALA A 35 15.69 -7.79 6.15
CA ALA A 35 15.11 -8.86 5.34
C ALA A 35 16.13 -9.96 5.00
N MET A 36 17.36 -9.57 4.63
CA MET A 36 18.45 -10.53 4.33
C MET A 36 18.83 -11.38 5.52
N LEU A 37 18.65 -10.90 6.73
CA LEU A 37 18.87 -11.64 7.96
C LEU A 37 17.70 -12.57 8.35
N GLY A 38 16.61 -12.53 7.60
CA GLY A 38 15.43 -13.35 7.86
C GLY A 38 14.66 -12.93 9.12
N ILE A 39 14.69 -11.65 9.45
CA ILE A 39 13.94 -11.03 10.54
C ILE A 39 12.61 -10.53 9.94
N ASP A 40 11.51 -10.71 10.64
CA ASP A 40 10.20 -10.18 10.18
C ASP A 40 10.18 -8.65 10.28
N LEU A 41 9.51 -8.00 9.36
CA LEU A 41 9.51 -6.53 9.28
C LEU A 41 8.21 -5.97 8.70
N ALA A 42 7.90 -4.74 9.10
CA ALA A 42 6.85 -3.92 8.48
C ALA A 42 7.31 -2.45 8.45
N THR A 43 7.06 -1.77 7.34
CA THR A 43 7.51 -0.38 7.16
C THR A 43 6.36 0.59 6.93
N PHE A 44 6.59 1.83 7.31
CA PHE A 44 5.72 2.96 6.99
C PHE A 44 6.59 4.16 6.55
N PRO A 45 6.78 4.34 5.23
CA PRO A 45 7.35 5.57 4.69
C PRO A 45 6.35 6.71 4.86
N ASP A 46 6.76 7.76 5.55
CA ASP A 46 5.98 8.98 5.75
C ASP A 46 6.62 10.13 4.95
N PHE A 47 5.96 10.51 3.86
CA PHE A 47 6.43 11.58 2.98
C PHE A 47 5.94 12.94 3.48
N PRO A 48 6.66 14.03 3.15
CA PRO A 48 6.25 15.38 3.50
C PRO A 48 4.80 15.65 3.11
N ALA A 49 4.08 16.36 3.94
CA ALA A 49 2.70 16.77 3.66
C ALA A 49 2.62 17.69 2.43
N GLU A 50 3.65 18.50 2.23
CA GLU A 50 3.81 19.40 1.09
C GLU A 50 5.05 19.01 0.25
N ILE A 51 4.85 18.77 -1.04
CA ILE A 51 5.89 18.23 -1.95
C ILE A 51 7.11 19.16 -2.09
N ARG A 52 6.93 20.48 -1.88
CA ARG A 52 7.98 21.51 -1.99
C ARG A 52 8.05 22.40 -0.75
N ALA A 53 7.78 21.83 0.43
CA ALA A 53 7.92 22.57 1.67
C ALA A 53 9.35 23.10 1.84
N PRO A 54 9.52 24.30 2.40
CA PRO A 54 10.85 24.81 2.74
C PRO A 54 11.57 23.87 3.72
N ILE A 55 12.88 23.73 3.50
CA ILE A 55 13.77 22.93 4.35
C ILE A 55 13.72 23.45 5.79
N GLY A 56 13.66 22.56 6.77
CA GLY A 56 13.63 22.88 8.20
C GLY A 56 12.23 23.18 8.77
N THR A 57 11.17 23.17 7.95
CA THR A 57 9.78 23.39 8.40
C THR A 57 9.09 22.07 8.76
N LEU A 58 8.08 22.15 9.61
CA LEU A 58 7.27 20.97 10.01
C LEU A 58 6.61 20.27 8.80
N ALA A 59 6.13 21.04 7.82
CA ALA A 59 5.50 20.52 6.62
C ALA A 59 6.47 19.76 5.69
N GLY A 60 7.79 20.04 5.79
CA GLY A 60 8.85 19.43 5.00
C GLY A 60 9.44 18.16 5.60
N VAL A 61 9.00 17.74 6.78
CA VAL A 61 9.51 16.55 7.46
C VAL A 61 9.15 15.28 6.67
N SER A 62 10.17 14.50 6.36
CA SER A 62 10.08 13.15 5.81
C SER A 62 10.45 12.15 6.90
N GLY A 63 9.67 11.09 7.04
CA GLY A 63 9.89 10.04 8.03
C GLY A 63 9.91 8.65 7.39
N PHE A 64 10.58 7.72 8.03
CA PHE A 64 10.53 6.31 7.70
C PHE A 64 10.50 5.49 8.98
N GLN A 65 9.40 4.82 9.22
CA GLN A 65 9.25 3.93 10.38
C GLN A 65 9.46 2.49 9.94
N LEU A 66 10.27 1.76 10.70
CA LEU A 66 10.52 0.34 10.51
C LEU A 66 10.31 -0.38 11.84
N HIS A 67 9.41 -1.33 11.84
CA HIS A 67 9.23 -2.34 12.87
C HIS A 67 9.89 -3.64 12.42
N PHE A 68 10.71 -4.26 13.27
CA PHE A 68 11.33 -5.54 12.97
C PHE A 68 11.38 -6.42 14.22
N SER A 69 11.16 -7.73 14.04
CA SER A 69 10.93 -8.65 15.16
C SER A 69 11.39 -10.07 14.85
N SER A 70 11.76 -10.80 15.90
CA SER A 70 11.96 -12.25 15.85
C SER A 70 10.64 -13.04 15.87
N ALA A 71 9.52 -12.38 16.18
CA ALA A 71 8.16 -12.92 16.06
C ALA A 71 7.45 -12.37 14.83
N ARG A 72 6.33 -12.96 14.43
CA ARG A 72 5.48 -12.42 13.35
C ARG A 72 4.85 -11.12 13.77
N ILE A 73 4.94 -10.10 12.93
CA ILE A 73 4.35 -8.79 13.10
C ILE A 73 3.45 -8.43 11.91
N TYR A 74 2.54 -7.46 12.11
CA TYR A 74 1.54 -7.10 11.09
C TYR A 74 1.43 -5.59 10.88
N THR A 75 2.15 -4.78 11.72
CA THR A 75 2.10 -3.32 11.66
C THR A 75 3.49 -2.72 11.78
N PRO A 76 3.69 -1.48 11.30
CA PRO A 76 4.94 -0.75 11.50
C PRO A 76 5.18 -0.29 12.94
N GLY A 77 4.34 -0.73 13.89
CA GLY A 77 4.37 -0.32 15.30
C GLY A 77 3.62 1.00 15.55
N ASP A 78 3.09 1.15 16.78
CA ASP A 78 2.37 2.37 17.19
C ASP A 78 3.37 3.48 17.50
N ASP A 79 4.19 3.27 18.56
CA ASP A 79 5.24 4.18 18.98
C ASP A 79 6.63 3.59 18.73
N CYS A 80 7.62 4.45 18.43
CA CYS A 80 8.98 3.99 18.18
C CYS A 80 9.81 3.90 19.48
N ASP A 81 10.71 2.91 19.50
CA ASP A 81 11.73 2.74 20.57
C ASP A 81 12.90 3.70 20.35
N VAL A 82 13.20 3.99 19.09
CA VAL A 82 14.31 4.86 18.67
C VAL A 82 13.82 5.86 17.62
N LEU A 83 14.04 7.14 17.90
CA LEU A 83 13.85 8.24 16.96
C LEU A 83 15.21 8.80 16.55
N VAL A 84 15.51 8.76 15.24
CA VAL A 84 16.63 9.50 14.67
C VAL A 84 16.10 10.80 14.09
N ALA A 85 16.51 11.94 14.68
CA ALA A 85 16.06 13.26 14.30
C ALA A 85 17.21 14.06 13.68
N MET A 86 17.14 14.34 12.38
CA MET A 86 18.19 15.08 11.66
C MET A 86 18.13 16.58 11.90
N ASN A 87 17.01 17.12 12.38
CA ASN A 87 16.84 18.53 12.70
C ASN A 87 15.70 18.77 13.70
N ALA A 88 15.53 20.01 14.13
CA ALA A 88 14.54 20.43 15.11
C ALA A 88 13.09 20.18 14.66
N ALA A 89 12.79 20.34 13.36
CA ALA A 89 11.46 20.07 12.81
C ALA A 89 11.13 18.57 12.87
N ALA A 90 12.09 17.71 12.53
CA ALA A 90 11.97 16.26 12.59
C ALA A 90 11.72 15.77 14.03
N LEU A 91 12.43 16.33 15.01
CA LEU A 91 12.18 16.02 16.42
C LEU A 91 10.77 16.44 16.83
N LYS A 92 10.40 17.70 16.60
CA LYS A 92 9.10 18.26 17.02
C LYS A 92 7.90 17.51 16.42
N ALA A 93 7.99 17.19 15.13
CA ALA A 93 6.93 16.47 14.41
C ALA A 93 6.71 15.04 14.94
N ASN A 94 7.77 14.40 15.48
CA ASN A 94 7.73 12.99 15.84
C ASN A 94 7.83 12.72 17.36
N LEU A 95 7.97 13.75 18.19
CA LEU A 95 8.14 13.58 19.65
C LEU A 95 6.97 12.83 20.31
N LYS A 96 5.77 12.96 19.78
CA LYS A 96 4.56 12.27 20.29
C LYS A 96 4.50 10.79 19.94
N SER A 97 5.32 10.34 18.99
CA SER A 97 5.34 8.95 18.51
C SER A 97 6.54 8.15 19.04
N ILE A 98 7.22 8.63 20.07
CA ILE A 98 8.27 7.88 20.74
C ILE A 98 7.78 7.41 22.12
N LYS A 99 8.10 6.16 22.46
CA LYS A 99 7.80 5.57 23.77
C LYS A 99 8.46 6.36 24.91
N LYS A 100 7.81 6.46 26.05
CA LYS A 100 8.44 7.01 27.26
C LYS A 100 9.71 6.24 27.58
N GLY A 101 10.80 6.96 27.85
CA GLY A 101 12.13 6.37 28.04
C GLY A 101 12.81 5.91 26.75
N GLY A 102 12.20 6.11 25.60
CA GLY A 102 12.76 5.77 24.29
C GLY A 102 14.02 6.58 23.98
N LYS A 103 14.81 6.09 23.02
CA LYS A 103 16.09 6.69 22.63
C LYS A 103 15.90 7.72 21.51
N ILE A 104 16.46 8.92 21.69
CA ILE A 104 16.53 9.97 20.65
C ILE A 104 17.98 10.13 20.22
N ILE A 105 18.26 9.96 18.92
CA ILE A 105 19.56 10.27 18.30
C ILE A 105 19.36 11.56 17.52
N ALA A 106 19.91 12.67 18.00
CA ALA A 106 19.75 13.99 17.41
C ALA A 106 21.03 14.47 16.73
N ASN A 107 20.92 14.90 15.46
CA ASN A 107 22.00 15.60 14.76
C ASN A 107 22.04 17.06 15.22
N ILE A 108 23.03 17.44 16.04
CA ILE A 108 23.11 18.75 16.69
C ILE A 108 23.18 19.92 15.71
N ASP A 109 23.77 19.74 14.53
CA ASP A 109 23.87 20.74 13.49
C ASP A 109 22.48 21.20 12.97
N GLY A 110 21.47 20.36 13.11
CA GLY A 110 20.07 20.63 12.76
C GLY A 110 19.29 21.42 13.83
N PHE A 111 19.94 21.93 14.91
CA PHE A 111 19.31 22.64 16.05
C PHE A 111 19.87 24.04 16.27
N ASP A 112 20.41 24.68 15.25
CA ASP A 112 20.78 26.08 15.30
C ASP A 112 19.56 27.00 15.41
N SER A 113 19.75 28.27 15.75
CA SER A 113 18.68 29.26 15.95
C SER A 113 17.76 29.41 14.74
N LYS A 114 18.29 29.23 13.52
CA LYS A 114 17.51 29.28 12.28
C LYS A 114 16.59 28.05 12.17
N ASN A 115 17.12 26.86 12.38
CA ASN A 115 16.35 25.61 12.30
C ASN A 115 15.29 25.53 13.41
N LEU A 116 15.60 25.98 14.63
CA LEU A 116 14.64 26.07 15.74
C LEU A 116 13.48 26.99 15.38
N ARG A 117 13.74 28.18 14.84
CA ARG A 117 12.71 29.13 14.39
C ARG A 117 11.84 28.55 13.27
N LEU A 118 12.43 27.92 12.26
CA LEU A 118 11.70 27.27 11.15
C LEU A 118 10.80 26.12 11.66
N ALA A 119 11.22 25.43 12.70
CA ALA A 119 10.45 24.41 13.40
C ALA A 119 9.42 24.98 14.40
N ASN A 120 9.24 26.31 14.43
CA ASN A 120 8.32 27.00 15.34
C ASN A 120 8.60 26.74 16.84
N TYR A 121 9.88 26.65 17.23
CA TYR A 121 10.25 26.76 18.66
C TYR A 121 10.24 28.23 19.06
N PRO A 122 9.87 28.54 20.32
CA PRO A 122 10.01 29.90 20.86
C PRO A 122 11.46 30.39 20.82
N ASP A 123 11.64 31.71 20.71
CA ASP A 123 12.97 32.30 20.70
C ASP A 123 13.74 31.93 21.98
N GLY A 124 14.99 31.51 21.82
CA GLY A 124 15.87 31.09 22.91
C GLY A 124 15.59 29.68 23.47
N VAL A 125 14.62 28.96 22.95
CA VAL A 125 14.31 27.58 23.38
C VAL A 125 15.03 26.58 22.46
N ASN A 126 15.87 25.74 23.06
CA ASN A 126 16.50 24.60 22.38
C ASN A 126 16.20 23.32 23.17
N PRO A 127 15.39 22.38 22.63
CA PRO A 127 15.02 21.15 23.33
C PRO A 127 16.20 20.22 23.63
N LEU A 128 17.35 20.42 22.98
CA LEU A 128 18.59 19.68 23.31
C LEU A 128 19.32 20.26 24.52
N GLU A 129 18.97 21.46 25.01
CA GLU A 129 19.68 22.19 26.06
C GLU A 129 18.82 22.44 27.29
N ASP A 130 17.51 22.24 27.19
CA ASP A 130 16.55 22.36 28.29
C ASP A 130 16.04 20.98 28.78
N ASP A 131 15.18 20.98 29.80
CA ASP A 131 14.64 19.76 30.40
C ASP A 131 13.46 19.14 29.63
N SER A 132 13.10 19.65 28.47
CA SER A 132 11.95 19.19 27.71
C SER A 132 12.06 17.72 27.24
N LEU A 133 13.28 17.20 27.15
CA LEU A 133 13.57 15.81 26.79
C LEU A 133 14.03 14.94 27.97
N ALA A 134 13.88 15.40 29.24
CA ALA A 134 14.33 14.67 30.44
C ALA A 134 13.72 13.26 30.59
N GLY A 135 12.57 13.00 29.92
CA GLY A 135 11.90 11.69 29.92
C GLY A 135 12.45 10.71 28.89
N TYR A 136 13.51 11.04 28.15
CA TYR A 136 14.08 10.25 27.05
C TYR A 136 15.58 10.04 27.21
N ASP A 137 16.11 8.97 26.59
CA ASP A 137 17.55 8.74 26.46
C ASP A 137 18.08 9.48 25.22
N VAL A 138 18.63 10.68 25.43
CA VAL A 138 19.06 11.57 24.34
C VAL A 138 20.54 11.43 24.05
N THR A 139 20.88 11.01 22.83
CA THR A 139 22.24 10.99 22.32
C THR A 139 22.42 12.09 21.26
N LYS A 140 23.28 13.05 21.55
CA LYS A 140 23.63 14.17 20.66
C LYS A 140 24.82 13.81 19.80
N VAL A 141 24.69 13.89 18.48
CA VAL A 141 25.73 13.51 17.50
C VAL A 141 25.91 14.63 16.49
N ASP A 142 27.13 15.09 16.25
CA ASP A 142 27.44 16.05 15.18
C ASP A 142 27.64 15.31 13.85
N VAL A 143 26.53 14.82 13.29
CA VAL A 143 26.53 13.99 12.07
C VAL A 143 27.16 14.74 10.90
N THR A 144 26.83 16.03 10.74
CA THR A 144 27.32 16.83 9.61
C THR A 144 28.83 17.04 9.69
N LYS A 145 29.34 17.43 10.85
CA LYS A 145 30.78 17.63 11.04
C LYS A 145 31.57 16.35 10.85
N LEU A 146 31.14 15.25 11.48
CA LEU A 146 31.78 13.94 11.39
C LEU A 146 31.78 13.40 9.96
N THR A 147 30.69 13.64 9.19
CA THR A 147 30.61 13.31 7.77
C THR A 147 31.67 14.10 6.96
N ARG A 148 31.74 15.43 7.16
CA ARG A 148 32.71 16.27 6.47
C ARG A 148 34.17 15.91 6.81
N GLU A 149 34.44 15.61 8.07
CA GLU A 149 35.77 15.18 8.53
C GLU A 149 36.19 13.84 7.91
N SER A 150 35.26 12.88 7.82
CA SER A 150 35.51 11.57 7.18
C SER A 150 35.83 11.71 5.67
N LEU A 151 35.35 12.79 5.04
CA LEU A 151 35.51 13.06 3.61
C LEU A 151 36.56 14.15 3.30
N LYS A 152 37.42 14.54 4.26
CA LYS A 152 38.41 15.61 4.07
C LYS A 152 39.35 15.35 2.89
N ASP A 153 39.69 14.09 2.63
CA ASP A 153 40.60 13.66 1.58
C ASP A 153 39.95 13.61 0.17
N PHE A 154 38.60 13.71 0.09
CA PHE A 154 37.85 13.76 -1.18
C PHE A 154 37.75 15.21 -1.68
N THR A 155 38.88 15.73 -2.22
CA THR A 155 39.01 17.14 -2.63
C THR A 155 38.11 17.50 -3.80
N GLU A 156 37.70 16.52 -4.61
CA GLU A 156 36.79 16.67 -5.75
C GLU A 156 35.36 16.98 -5.33
N LEU A 157 34.99 16.66 -4.07
CA LEU A 157 33.62 16.86 -3.56
C LEU A 157 33.49 18.26 -2.91
N GLY A 158 32.55 19.05 -3.41
CA GLY A 158 32.11 20.27 -2.74
C GLY A 158 31.40 20.02 -1.42
N VAL A 159 31.26 21.07 -0.58
CA VAL A 159 30.60 20.94 0.74
C VAL A 159 29.21 20.33 0.65
N LYS A 160 28.36 20.77 -0.30
CA LYS A 160 27.01 20.25 -0.49
C LYS A 160 27.01 18.76 -0.90
N GLU A 161 28.01 18.32 -1.64
CA GLU A 161 28.10 16.91 -2.06
C GLU A 161 28.53 16.02 -0.89
N ARG A 162 29.45 16.51 -0.04
CA ARG A 162 29.84 15.83 1.20
C ARG A 162 28.64 15.70 2.15
N ASP A 163 27.86 16.78 2.32
CA ASP A 163 26.70 16.79 3.21
C ASP A 163 25.59 15.81 2.78
N ARG A 164 25.50 15.49 1.49
CA ARG A 164 24.56 14.47 0.98
C ARG A 164 24.82 13.05 1.50
N ALA A 165 26.02 12.77 1.97
CA ALA A 165 26.38 11.45 2.49
C ALA A 165 26.06 11.29 3.98
N LYS A 166 25.55 12.30 4.70
CA LYS A 166 25.27 12.24 6.14
C LYS A 166 24.27 11.16 6.53
N ASN A 167 23.36 10.77 5.63
CA ASN A 167 22.46 9.64 5.83
C ASN A 167 23.21 8.30 5.95
N MET A 168 24.33 8.13 5.26
CA MET A 168 25.16 6.94 5.38
C MET A 168 25.88 6.89 6.74
N PHE A 169 26.25 8.03 7.32
CA PHE A 169 26.79 8.08 8.68
C PHE A 169 25.77 7.56 9.69
N VAL A 170 24.54 8.07 9.62
CA VAL A 170 23.44 7.62 10.48
C VAL A 170 23.18 6.12 10.30
N LEU A 171 23.11 5.65 9.06
CA LEU A 171 22.90 4.23 8.75
C LEU A 171 24.00 3.36 9.35
N GLY A 172 25.28 3.76 9.23
CA GLY A 172 26.42 3.06 9.82
C GLY A 172 26.31 2.99 11.36
N LEU A 173 25.94 4.07 12.01
CA LEU A 173 25.74 4.11 13.46
C LEU A 173 24.61 3.16 13.90
N ILE A 174 23.48 3.15 13.22
CA ILE A 174 22.38 2.26 13.52
C ILE A 174 22.72 0.80 13.22
N TYR A 175 23.51 0.53 12.17
CA TYR A 175 24.02 -0.83 11.92
C TYR A 175 24.91 -1.33 13.07
N TRP A 176 25.78 -0.48 13.60
CA TRP A 176 26.56 -0.83 14.78
C TRP A 176 25.66 -1.11 15.98
N MET A 177 24.66 -0.24 16.25
CA MET A 177 23.76 -0.37 17.40
C MET A 177 22.97 -1.68 17.38
N TYR A 178 22.55 -2.15 16.19
CA TYR A 178 21.79 -3.40 16.02
C TYR A 178 22.61 -4.58 15.51
N ASN A 179 23.93 -4.51 15.66
CA ASN A 179 24.85 -5.59 15.30
C ASN A 179 24.69 -6.09 13.85
N ARG A 180 24.61 -5.14 12.90
CA ARG A 180 24.42 -5.42 11.47
C ARG A 180 25.74 -5.33 10.71
N ASN A 181 25.89 -6.13 9.63
CA ASN A 181 27.00 -5.98 8.71
C ASN A 181 26.72 -4.87 7.67
N LEU A 182 27.76 -4.37 7.05
CA LEU A 182 27.68 -3.28 6.06
C LEU A 182 27.61 -3.77 4.61
N GLU A 183 27.80 -5.07 4.35
CA GLU A 183 28.07 -5.57 2.99
C GLU A 183 26.86 -5.37 2.05
N THR A 184 25.66 -5.67 2.51
CA THR A 184 24.43 -5.47 1.71
C THR A 184 24.30 -4.03 1.20
N THR A 185 24.64 -3.05 2.05
CA THR A 185 24.59 -1.63 1.64
C THR A 185 25.75 -1.25 0.74
N LYS A 186 26.95 -1.81 0.95
CA LYS A 186 28.08 -1.59 0.04
C LYS A 186 27.78 -2.13 -1.36
N GLU A 187 27.15 -3.30 -1.48
CA GLU A 187 26.70 -3.87 -2.76
C GLU A 187 25.70 -2.93 -3.45
N PHE A 188 24.66 -2.50 -2.73
CA PHE A 188 23.70 -1.52 -3.25
C PHE A 188 24.39 -0.22 -3.73
N LEU A 189 25.31 0.32 -2.95
CA LEU A 189 26.04 1.53 -3.32
C LEU A 189 26.89 1.30 -4.58
N LYS A 190 27.48 0.11 -4.73
CA LYS A 190 28.24 -0.30 -5.92
C LYS A 190 27.34 -0.39 -7.17
N GLU A 191 26.18 -1.01 -7.05
CA GLU A 191 25.20 -1.07 -8.16
C GLU A 191 24.74 0.31 -8.58
N LYS A 192 24.40 1.16 -7.62
CA LYS A 192 23.84 2.48 -7.86
C LYS A 192 24.86 3.51 -8.35
N PHE A 193 26.06 3.50 -7.78
CA PHE A 193 27.07 4.53 -7.98
C PHE A 193 28.40 4.01 -8.55
N GLY A 194 28.52 2.74 -8.88
CA GLY A 194 29.78 2.16 -9.37
C GLY A 194 30.36 2.83 -10.62
N LYS A 195 29.50 3.46 -11.44
CA LYS A 195 29.93 4.29 -12.58
C LYS A 195 30.47 5.68 -12.17
N LYS A 196 30.39 6.04 -10.88
CA LYS A 196 30.86 7.29 -10.28
C LYS A 196 31.72 6.96 -9.05
N PRO A 197 32.99 6.53 -9.24
CA PRO A 197 33.81 5.97 -8.16
C PRO A 197 33.91 6.87 -6.92
N VAL A 198 34.13 8.18 -7.10
CA VAL A 198 34.22 9.14 -6.00
C VAL A 198 32.96 9.15 -5.14
N ILE A 199 31.77 9.08 -5.77
CA ILE A 199 30.48 9.03 -5.04
C ILE A 199 30.32 7.69 -4.31
N TYR A 200 30.68 6.58 -4.95
CA TYR A 200 30.63 5.27 -4.33
C TYR A 200 31.55 5.19 -3.10
N GLU A 201 32.83 5.53 -3.28
CA GLU A 201 33.86 5.46 -2.23
C GLU A 201 33.56 6.40 -1.07
N SER A 202 33.09 7.62 -1.35
CA SER A 202 32.69 8.57 -0.32
C SER A 202 31.55 8.05 0.55
N ASN A 203 30.50 7.48 -0.06
CA ASN A 203 29.39 6.91 0.70
C ASN A 203 29.81 5.70 1.53
N VAL A 204 30.64 4.81 1.00
CA VAL A 204 31.19 3.66 1.74
C VAL A 204 32.06 4.13 2.91
N LYS A 205 32.89 5.16 2.71
CA LYS A 205 33.75 5.72 3.79
C LYS A 205 32.92 6.33 4.91
N VAL A 206 31.84 7.06 4.57
CA VAL A 206 30.94 7.65 5.56
C VAL A 206 30.12 6.59 6.30
N LEU A 207 29.65 5.57 5.61
CA LEU A 207 28.95 4.42 6.23
C LEU A 207 29.86 3.73 7.28
N GLN A 208 31.12 3.48 6.93
CA GLN A 208 32.10 2.90 7.83
C GLN A 208 32.43 3.83 9.01
N ALA A 209 32.51 5.15 8.75
CA ALA A 209 32.76 6.14 9.79
C ALA A 209 31.64 6.16 10.84
N GLY A 210 30.38 6.11 10.40
CA GLY A 210 29.23 6.01 11.33
C GLY A 210 29.26 4.73 12.17
N TYR A 211 29.59 3.60 11.57
CA TYR A 211 29.76 2.33 12.28
C TYR A 211 30.90 2.41 13.33
N ASN A 212 32.06 2.92 12.93
CA ASN A 212 33.20 3.08 13.81
C ASN A 212 32.94 4.09 14.94
N TYR A 213 32.15 5.13 14.68
CA TYR A 213 31.75 6.10 15.71
C TYR A 213 30.98 5.40 16.84
N GLY A 214 29.99 4.55 16.51
CA GLY A 214 29.30 3.75 17.49
C GLY A 214 30.26 2.82 18.28
N ASP A 215 31.32 2.32 17.64
CA ASP A 215 32.29 1.43 18.26
C ASP A 215 33.30 2.15 19.18
N THR A 216 33.66 3.39 18.86
CA THR A 216 34.74 4.11 19.54
C THR A 216 34.25 5.07 20.62
N THR A 217 32.98 5.51 20.57
CA THR A 217 32.44 6.48 21.54
C THR A 217 31.85 5.79 22.78
N GLU A 218 31.93 6.45 23.92
CA GLU A 218 31.31 6.00 25.17
C GLU A 218 29.80 6.31 25.23
N SER A 219 29.28 7.04 24.24
CA SER A 219 27.87 7.43 24.16
C SER A 219 26.92 6.24 23.95
N PHE A 220 27.45 5.10 23.51
CA PHE A 220 26.70 3.87 23.28
C PHE A 220 27.36 2.73 24.04
N THR A 221 26.70 2.28 25.10
CA THR A 221 27.24 1.23 25.98
C THR A 221 26.68 -0.17 25.65
N THR A 222 25.55 -0.24 24.96
CA THR A 222 24.83 -1.48 24.65
C THR A 222 24.65 -1.63 23.15
N ARG A 223 24.91 -2.84 22.65
CA ARG A 223 24.52 -3.30 21.31
C ARG A 223 23.28 -4.17 21.45
N TYR A 224 22.41 -4.08 20.48
CA TYR A 224 21.16 -4.85 20.46
C TYR A 224 21.21 -5.90 19.36
N LYS A 225 20.56 -7.02 19.60
CA LYS A 225 20.40 -8.10 18.62
C LYS A 225 18.93 -8.49 18.57
N VAL A 226 18.36 -8.57 17.38
CA VAL A 226 17.06 -9.20 17.14
C VAL A 226 17.32 -10.49 16.37
N GLU A 227 16.84 -11.61 16.91
CA GLU A 227 17.05 -12.92 16.32
C GLU A 227 16.22 -13.12 15.04
N LYS A 228 16.59 -14.12 14.25
CA LYS A 228 15.88 -14.52 13.05
C LYS A 228 14.44 -14.94 13.39
N SER A 229 13.47 -14.49 12.62
CA SER A 229 12.07 -14.90 12.76
C SER A 229 11.82 -16.33 12.26
N LYS A 230 10.87 -17.01 12.88
CA LYS A 230 10.42 -18.34 12.46
C LYS A 230 9.44 -18.22 11.29
N MET A 231 9.95 -17.96 10.10
CA MET A 231 9.16 -17.96 8.87
C MET A 231 9.12 -19.35 8.24
N GLU A 232 8.08 -19.62 7.45
CA GLU A 232 8.02 -20.85 6.64
C GLU A 232 9.23 -20.94 5.69
N PRO A 233 9.78 -22.15 5.45
CA PRO A 233 10.86 -22.31 4.49
C PRO A 233 10.49 -21.80 3.09
N GLY A 234 11.40 -21.07 2.44
CA GLY A 234 11.19 -20.55 1.11
C GLY A 234 12.15 -19.43 0.74
N LEU A 235 12.00 -18.93 -0.48
CA LEU A 235 12.69 -17.73 -0.95
C LEU A 235 11.83 -16.51 -0.65
N TYR A 236 12.41 -15.53 0.01
CA TYR A 236 11.74 -14.29 0.42
C TYR A 236 12.44 -13.07 -0.14
N ARG A 237 11.67 -12.01 -0.28
CA ARG A 237 12.17 -10.64 -0.42
C ARG A 237 11.30 -9.69 0.39
N SER A 238 11.83 -8.52 0.74
CA SER A 238 11.00 -7.37 1.13
C SER A 238 10.30 -6.83 -0.10
N ILE A 239 8.97 -6.61 -0.03
CA ILE A 239 8.19 -6.12 -1.16
C ILE A 239 7.26 -4.99 -0.74
N MET A 240 7.18 -3.95 -1.54
CA MET A 240 6.19 -2.86 -1.40
C MET A 240 4.90 -3.23 -2.13
N GLY A 241 3.76 -2.70 -1.65
CA GLY A 241 2.46 -3.05 -2.23
C GLY A 241 2.30 -2.71 -3.71
N ASN A 242 2.74 -1.53 -4.16
CA ASN A 242 2.70 -1.18 -5.59
C ASN A 242 3.57 -2.11 -6.45
N GLN A 243 4.69 -2.60 -5.91
CA GLN A 243 5.55 -3.57 -6.60
C GLN A 243 4.90 -4.95 -6.65
N ALA A 244 4.32 -5.41 -5.53
CA ALA A 244 3.59 -6.68 -5.47
C ALA A 244 2.39 -6.68 -6.43
N LEU A 245 1.63 -5.58 -6.46
CA LEU A 245 0.51 -5.39 -7.38
C LEU A 245 0.98 -5.48 -8.85
N SER A 246 2.08 -4.81 -9.19
CA SER A 246 2.66 -4.86 -10.54
C SER A 246 3.05 -6.28 -10.94
N TYR A 247 3.63 -7.05 -10.05
CA TYR A 247 3.98 -8.46 -10.30
C TYR A 247 2.75 -9.35 -10.44
N GLY A 248 1.70 -9.10 -9.65
CA GLY A 248 0.42 -9.80 -9.76
C GLY A 248 -0.24 -9.56 -11.12
N LEU A 249 -0.20 -8.33 -11.65
CA LEU A 249 -0.70 -8.01 -12.99
C LEU A 249 0.08 -8.72 -14.09
N ILE A 250 1.42 -8.80 -13.99
CA ILE A 250 2.26 -9.56 -14.92
C ILE A 250 1.93 -11.05 -14.85
N ALA A 251 1.80 -11.59 -13.63
CA ALA A 251 1.41 -12.99 -13.43
C ALA A 251 0.04 -13.30 -14.03
N ALA A 252 -0.93 -12.40 -13.88
CA ALA A 252 -2.26 -12.54 -14.49
C ALA A 252 -2.20 -12.53 -16.03
N SER A 253 -1.34 -11.68 -16.62
CA SER A 253 -1.07 -11.66 -18.05
C SER A 253 -0.55 -13.01 -18.52
N GLU A 254 0.46 -13.56 -17.88
CA GLU A 254 1.02 -14.88 -18.18
C GLU A 254 -0.02 -16.01 -18.02
N LYS A 255 -0.82 -15.97 -16.94
CA LYS A 255 -1.82 -17.01 -16.66
C LYS A 255 -3.06 -16.94 -17.56
N SER A 256 -3.35 -15.79 -18.14
CA SER A 256 -4.42 -15.61 -19.14
C SER A 256 -3.93 -15.76 -20.59
N GLY A 257 -2.63 -15.70 -20.83
CA GLY A 257 -2.04 -15.67 -22.16
C GLY A 257 -2.32 -14.37 -22.94
N LEU A 258 -2.75 -13.29 -22.25
CA LEU A 258 -3.06 -12.02 -22.88
C LEU A 258 -1.92 -11.00 -22.71
N PRO A 259 -1.65 -10.14 -23.71
CA PRO A 259 -0.73 -9.03 -23.53
C PRO A 259 -1.28 -8.05 -22.50
N LEU A 260 -0.42 -7.61 -21.58
CA LEU A 260 -0.79 -6.62 -20.56
C LEU A 260 -0.70 -5.20 -21.14
N PHE A 261 -1.79 -4.43 -21.03
CA PHE A 261 -1.82 -3.02 -21.38
C PHE A 261 -2.18 -2.16 -20.17
N LEU A 262 -1.31 -1.21 -19.83
CA LEU A 262 -1.57 -0.19 -18.83
C LEU A 262 -1.76 1.17 -19.49
N GLY A 263 -2.98 1.74 -19.38
CA GLY A 263 -3.24 3.15 -19.67
C GLY A 263 -3.30 3.95 -18.36
N SER A 264 -2.35 4.86 -18.13
CA SER A 264 -2.26 5.58 -16.86
C SER A 264 -1.86 7.04 -17.05
N TYR A 265 -2.29 7.90 -16.12
CA TYR A 265 -1.78 9.24 -15.93
C TYR A 265 -1.09 9.32 -14.57
N PRO A 266 0.09 9.97 -14.48
CA PRO A 266 0.85 10.03 -13.23
C PRO A 266 0.10 10.74 -12.11
N ILE A 267 -0.09 10.04 -10.99
CA ILE A 267 -0.69 10.58 -9.77
C ILE A 267 -0.15 9.84 -8.54
N THR A 268 0.24 10.57 -7.51
CA THR A 268 0.67 10.00 -6.22
C THR A 268 -0.53 9.37 -5.49
N PRO A 269 -0.42 8.13 -4.94
CA PRO A 269 0.77 7.27 -4.92
C PRO A 269 0.78 6.17 -6.02
N ALA A 270 -0.08 6.22 -7.02
CA ALA A 270 -0.25 5.17 -8.04
C ALA A 270 0.84 5.14 -9.12
N THR A 271 1.62 6.23 -9.28
CA THR A 271 2.63 6.37 -10.35
C THR A 271 3.70 5.27 -10.33
N ASP A 272 4.03 4.74 -9.15
CA ASP A 272 5.06 3.70 -9.03
C ASP A 272 4.69 2.40 -9.75
N ILE A 273 3.39 2.11 -9.91
CA ILE A 273 2.92 0.96 -10.71
C ILE A 273 3.30 1.15 -12.17
N LEU A 274 3.12 2.36 -12.73
CA LEU A 274 3.52 2.68 -14.10
C LEU A 274 5.04 2.53 -14.28
N HIS A 275 5.82 3.06 -13.32
CA HIS A 275 7.28 2.97 -13.34
C HIS A 275 7.77 1.53 -13.21
N GLU A 276 7.12 0.72 -12.38
CA GLU A 276 7.50 -0.68 -12.19
C GLU A 276 7.18 -1.49 -13.46
N LEU A 277 5.96 -1.41 -13.98
CA LEU A 277 5.54 -2.15 -15.17
C LEU A 277 6.34 -1.77 -16.43
N ALA A 278 6.78 -0.52 -16.55
CA ALA A 278 7.60 -0.07 -17.68
C ALA A 278 8.96 -0.78 -17.80
N LYS A 279 9.43 -1.45 -16.74
CA LYS A 279 10.66 -2.25 -16.73
C LYS A 279 10.51 -3.62 -17.42
N TYR A 280 9.27 -4.12 -17.56
CA TYR A 280 8.97 -5.50 -17.94
C TYR A 280 8.43 -5.65 -19.38
N LYS A 281 8.94 -4.85 -20.31
CA LYS A 281 8.56 -4.91 -21.73
C LYS A 281 8.78 -6.29 -22.36
N SER A 282 9.79 -7.04 -21.91
CA SER A 282 10.09 -8.39 -22.35
C SER A 282 9.01 -9.42 -22.00
N PHE A 283 8.14 -9.11 -21.02
CA PHE A 283 6.97 -9.91 -20.65
C PHE A 283 5.69 -9.47 -21.41
N GLY A 284 5.80 -8.78 -22.52
CA GLY A 284 4.64 -8.33 -23.29
C GLY A 284 3.89 -7.13 -22.66
N VAL A 285 4.47 -6.52 -21.63
CA VAL A 285 3.87 -5.36 -20.96
C VAL A 285 3.97 -4.12 -21.83
N ARG A 286 2.83 -3.48 -22.08
CA ARG A 286 2.69 -2.23 -22.82
C ARG A 286 2.18 -1.15 -21.88
N THR A 287 2.98 -0.12 -21.64
CA THR A 287 2.60 1.02 -20.81
C THR A 287 2.36 2.24 -21.70
N PHE A 288 1.23 2.91 -21.47
CA PHE A 288 0.86 4.15 -22.13
C PHE A 288 0.62 5.23 -21.06
N GLN A 289 1.46 6.26 -21.05
CA GLN A 289 1.23 7.45 -20.24
C GLN A 289 0.39 8.44 -21.05
N ALA A 290 -0.84 8.64 -20.60
CA ALA A 290 -1.80 9.54 -21.21
C ALA A 290 -1.58 11.00 -20.76
N GLU A 291 -2.26 11.94 -21.42
CA GLU A 291 -2.24 13.36 -21.06
C GLU A 291 -3.13 13.68 -19.83
N ASP A 292 -4.16 12.86 -19.57
CA ASP A 292 -5.05 12.95 -18.42
C ASP A 292 -5.66 11.58 -18.08
N GLU A 293 -6.46 11.53 -17.03
CA GLU A 293 -7.11 10.32 -16.54
C GLU A 293 -8.20 9.80 -17.49
N ILE A 294 -8.87 10.68 -18.24
CA ILE A 294 -9.93 10.31 -19.19
C ILE A 294 -9.30 9.59 -20.38
N ALA A 295 -8.24 10.16 -20.96
CA ALA A 295 -7.47 9.54 -22.04
C ALA A 295 -6.85 8.20 -21.58
N ALA A 296 -6.38 8.12 -20.34
CA ALA A 296 -5.80 6.90 -19.77
C ALA A 296 -6.80 5.74 -19.75
N ILE A 297 -7.99 5.92 -19.16
CA ILE A 297 -9.00 4.85 -19.11
C ILE A 297 -9.56 4.55 -20.49
N SER A 298 -9.76 5.55 -21.37
CA SER A 298 -10.28 5.35 -22.71
C SER A 298 -9.33 4.50 -23.58
N SER A 299 -8.01 4.71 -23.44
CA SER A 299 -7.01 3.87 -24.09
C SER A 299 -7.06 2.42 -23.60
N ALA A 300 -7.27 2.21 -22.29
CA ALA A 300 -7.40 0.87 -21.71
C ALA A 300 -8.70 0.18 -22.17
N ILE A 301 -9.82 0.91 -22.31
CA ILE A 301 -11.07 0.40 -22.89
C ILE A 301 -10.82 -0.10 -24.32
N GLY A 302 -10.14 0.70 -25.15
CA GLY A 302 -9.78 0.32 -26.52
C GLY A 302 -8.87 -0.91 -26.56
N ALA A 303 -7.88 -1.01 -25.70
CA ALA A 303 -6.99 -2.16 -25.59
C ALA A 303 -7.74 -3.43 -25.16
N SER A 304 -8.66 -3.32 -24.18
CA SER A 304 -9.55 -4.42 -23.78
C SER A 304 -10.42 -4.90 -24.95
N TYR A 305 -11.05 -3.98 -25.66
CA TYR A 305 -11.83 -4.34 -26.85
C TYR A 305 -10.98 -5.07 -27.88
N GLY A 306 -9.71 -4.67 -28.03
CA GLY A 306 -8.72 -5.30 -28.90
C GLY A 306 -8.15 -6.65 -28.40
N GLY A 307 -8.61 -7.17 -27.27
CA GLY A 307 -8.21 -8.49 -26.74
C GLY A 307 -7.02 -8.47 -25.79
N ALA A 308 -6.66 -7.34 -25.19
CA ALA A 308 -5.62 -7.26 -24.18
C ALA A 308 -6.20 -7.35 -22.75
N LEU A 309 -5.38 -7.81 -21.79
CA LEU A 309 -5.62 -7.58 -20.38
C LEU A 309 -5.34 -6.10 -20.08
N ALA A 310 -6.41 -5.31 -19.93
CA ALA A 310 -6.32 -3.87 -19.81
C ALA A 310 -6.47 -3.39 -18.39
N ILE A 311 -5.56 -2.50 -17.99
CA ILE A 311 -5.48 -1.93 -16.64
C ILE A 311 -5.43 -0.41 -16.76
N THR A 312 -6.04 0.28 -15.80
CA THR A 312 -5.80 1.70 -15.56
C THR A 312 -5.54 1.93 -14.08
N THR A 313 -4.57 2.79 -13.75
CA THR A 313 -4.21 3.10 -12.36
C THR A 313 -4.50 4.56 -12.05
N THR A 314 -4.91 4.85 -10.81
CA THR A 314 -5.26 6.21 -10.38
C THR A 314 -5.28 6.33 -8.84
N SER A 315 -5.74 7.49 -8.37
CA SER A 315 -6.09 7.82 -6.98
C SER A 315 -7.41 8.60 -6.99
N GLY A 316 -7.93 8.99 -5.84
CA GLY A 316 -9.25 9.60 -5.68
C GLY A 316 -9.66 10.65 -6.72
N PRO A 317 -8.86 11.70 -6.99
CA PRO A 317 -9.21 12.69 -8.03
C PRO A 317 -9.41 12.10 -9.41
N GLY A 318 -8.50 11.20 -9.82
CA GLY A 318 -8.60 10.54 -11.12
C GLY A 318 -9.71 9.50 -11.18
N MET A 319 -10.08 8.89 -10.04
CA MET A 319 -11.27 8.03 -9.95
C MET A 319 -12.54 8.80 -10.31
N ALA A 320 -12.66 10.07 -9.85
CA ALA A 320 -13.75 10.95 -10.19
C ALA A 320 -13.78 11.29 -11.70
N LEU A 321 -12.61 11.61 -12.28
CA LEU A 321 -12.50 11.94 -13.70
C LEU A 321 -12.79 10.76 -14.63
N LYS A 322 -12.55 9.53 -14.17
CA LYS A 322 -12.80 8.30 -14.93
C LYS A 322 -14.25 7.81 -14.85
N ALA A 323 -15.12 8.43 -14.04
CA ALA A 323 -16.45 7.91 -13.70
C ALA A 323 -17.32 7.61 -14.92
N GLU A 324 -17.38 8.49 -15.93
CA GLU A 324 -18.15 8.27 -17.15
C GLU A 324 -17.59 7.09 -17.97
N ALA A 325 -16.27 7.06 -18.19
CA ALA A 325 -15.63 5.99 -18.94
C ALA A 325 -15.74 4.63 -18.25
N MET A 326 -15.78 4.59 -16.90
CA MET A 326 -16.14 3.36 -16.16
C MET A 326 -17.56 2.92 -16.50
N GLY A 327 -18.51 3.84 -16.58
CA GLY A 327 -19.87 3.58 -17.04
C GLY A 327 -19.90 3.00 -18.47
N LEU A 328 -19.11 3.58 -19.37
CA LEU A 328 -18.94 3.04 -20.73
C LEU A 328 -18.40 1.60 -20.70
N ALA A 329 -17.34 1.32 -19.95
CA ALA A 329 -16.77 -0.02 -19.86
C ALA A 329 -17.79 -1.06 -19.36
N MET A 330 -18.62 -0.69 -18.37
CA MET A 330 -19.71 -1.52 -17.88
C MET A 330 -20.81 -1.72 -18.91
N MET A 331 -21.20 -0.67 -19.66
CA MET A 331 -22.17 -0.78 -20.76
C MET A 331 -21.66 -1.65 -21.90
N LEU A 332 -20.36 -1.63 -22.18
CA LEU A 332 -19.72 -2.49 -23.18
C LEU A 332 -19.58 -3.94 -22.68
N GLU A 333 -19.61 -4.16 -21.36
CA GLU A 333 -19.33 -5.44 -20.72
C GLU A 333 -17.97 -6.01 -21.19
N ILE A 334 -16.91 -5.26 -20.98
CA ILE A 334 -15.54 -5.67 -21.32
C ILE A 334 -14.68 -5.79 -20.06
N PRO A 335 -13.65 -6.66 -20.05
CA PRO A 335 -12.75 -6.79 -18.91
C PRO A 335 -11.85 -5.57 -18.79
N LEU A 336 -11.85 -4.94 -17.62
CA LEU A 336 -10.97 -3.82 -17.31
C LEU A 336 -10.68 -3.81 -15.80
N VAL A 337 -9.43 -3.67 -15.39
CA VAL A 337 -9.10 -3.47 -13.97
C VAL A 337 -8.77 -2.01 -13.72
N ILE A 338 -9.52 -1.39 -12.80
CA ILE A 338 -9.32 -0.02 -12.34
C ILE A 338 -8.67 -0.08 -10.96
N VAL A 339 -7.39 0.22 -10.89
CA VAL A 339 -6.64 0.24 -9.62
C VAL A 339 -6.70 1.64 -9.04
N ASN A 340 -7.31 1.77 -7.87
CA ASN A 340 -7.36 3.02 -7.11
C ASN A 340 -6.51 2.92 -5.85
N ILE A 341 -5.40 3.65 -5.81
CA ILE A 341 -4.56 3.80 -4.63
C ILE A 341 -5.06 5.03 -3.86
N GLN A 342 -5.87 4.78 -2.84
CA GLN A 342 -6.56 5.81 -2.08
C GLN A 342 -5.61 6.69 -1.27
N ARG A 343 -5.97 7.96 -1.12
CA ARG A 343 -5.26 8.96 -0.33
C ARG A 343 -6.24 9.92 0.33
N GLY A 344 -5.77 10.74 1.27
CA GLY A 344 -6.62 11.76 1.90
C GLY A 344 -7.21 12.73 0.87
N GLY A 345 -8.54 12.85 0.85
CA GLY A 345 -9.32 13.75 0.01
C GLY A 345 -9.90 14.92 0.81
N PRO A 346 -10.85 15.71 0.23
CA PRO A 346 -11.29 15.73 -1.16
C PRO A 346 -10.34 16.50 -2.11
N SER A 347 -10.60 16.44 -3.43
CA SER A 347 -9.81 17.07 -4.50
C SER A 347 -8.35 16.61 -4.44
N THR A 348 -7.38 17.51 -4.57
CA THR A 348 -5.95 17.18 -4.40
C THR A 348 -5.66 16.66 -2.99
N GLY A 349 -6.35 17.18 -1.98
CA GLY A 349 -6.34 16.73 -0.59
C GLY A 349 -4.96 16.63 0.02
N LEU A 350 -4.63 15.45 0.51
CA LEU A 350 -3.36 15.10 1.13
C LEU A 350 -2.65 14.02 0.27
N PRO A 351 -1.93 14.39 -0.81
CA PRO A 351 -1.44 13.44 -1.81
C PRO A 351 -0.56 12.31 -1.27
N THR A 352 0.14 12.56 -0.17
CA THR A 352 1.11 11.63 0.44
C THR A 352 0.57 10.92 1.68
N LYS A 353 -0.67 11.22 2.10
CA LYS A 353 -1.27 10.67 3.32
C LYS A 353 -2.31 9.61 3.00
N THR A 354 -2.33 8.56 3.80
CA THR A 354 -3.21 7.41 3.57
C THR A 354 -4.59 7.61 4.17
N GLU A 355 -5.62 7.30 3.40
CA GLU A 355 -7.02 7.16 3.84
C GLU A 355 -7.74 6.14 2.96
N GLN A 356 -8.86 5.60 3.45
CA GLN A 356 -9.80 4.76 2.69
C GLN A 356 -10.98 5.63 2.19
N SER A 357 -10.66 6.77 1.57
CA SER A 357 -11.60 7.87 1.32
C SER A 357 -12.58 7.62 0.17
N ASP A 358 -12.31 6.63 -0.70
CA ASP A 358 -12.97 6.53 -2.00
C ASP A 358 -13.96 5.36 -2.11
N LEU A 359 -14.27 4.64 -1.02
CA LEU A 359 -15.14 3.46 -1.07
C LEU A 359 -16.54 3.78 -1.58
N MET A 360 -17.18 4.86 -1.07
CA MET A 360 -18.49 5.28 -1.54
C MET A 360 -18.47 5.73 -3.01
N GLN A 361 -17.40 6.40 -3.43
CA GLN A 361 -17.19 6.76 -4.83
C GLN A 361 -17.05 5.51 -5.70
N ALA A 362 -16.28 4.52 -5.26
CA ALA A 362 -16.14 3.23 -5.95
C ALA A 362 -17.47 2.46 -6.00
N TYR A 363 -18.29 2.57 -4.98
CA TYR A 363 -19.54 1.82 -4.88
C TYR A 363 -20.70 2.48 -5.66
N TYR A 364 -20.87 3.81 -5.54
CA TYR A 364 -22.01 4.56 -6.07
C TYR A 364 -21.64 5.72 -7.01
N GLY A 365 -20.37 6.14 -7.08
CA GLY A 365 -19.95 7.42 -7.69
C GLY A 365 -19.93 7.44 -9.22
N ARG A 366 -20.94 6.90 -9.87
CA ARG A 366 -21.13 6.95 -11.33
C ARG A 366 -22.57 7.36 -11.65
N ASN A 367 -22.79 7.85 -12.88
CA ASN A 367 -24.15 8.14 -13.33
C ASN A 367 -24.89 6.85 -13.67
N GLY A 368 -26.20 6.82 -13.39
CA GLY A 368 -27.08 5.67 -13.62
C GLY A 368 -26.76 4.45 -12.77
N GLU A 369 -27.43 3.35 -13.05
CA GLU A 369 -27.23 2.05 -12.37
C GLU A 369 -26.00 1.35 -12.95
N CYS A 370 -24.86 1.54 -12.31
CA CYS A 370 -23.57 1.10 -12.80
C CYS A 370 -22.83 0.22 -11.77
N PRO A 371 -23.31 -1.02 -11.52
CA PRO A 371 -22.68 -1.94 -10.59
C PRO A 371 -21.34 -2.46 -11.12
N MET A 372 -20.34 -2.55 -10.24
CA MET A 372 -19.04 -3.13 -10.55
C MET A 372 -18.55 -3.97 -9.40
N PRO A 373 -17.86 -5.09 -9.63
CA PRO A 373 -17.11 -5.76 -8.58
C PRO A 373 -16.06 -4.84 -7.98
N ILE A 374 -15.94 -4.89 -6.64
CA ILE A 374 -14.95 -4.11 -5.86
C ILE A 374 -14.22 -5.08 -4.95
N ILE A 375 -12.91 -5.08 -5.04
CA ILE A 375 -12.05 -5.87 -4.16
C ILE A 375 -10.98 -4.97 -3.53
N ALA A 376 -10.50 -5.35 -2.34
CA ALA A 376 -9.53 -4.57 -1.60
C ALA A 376 -8.33 -5.41 -1.16
N SER A 377 -7.12 -4.82 -1.25
CA SER A 377 -5.91 -5.41 -0.69
C SER A 377 -5.80 -5.12 0.81
N SER A 378 -5.21 -6.03 1.58
CA SER A 378 -5.09 -5.96 3.03
C SER A 378 -3.68 -5.66 3.53
N THR A 379 -2.66 -6.10 2.81
CA THR A 379 -1.25 -5.90 3.14
C THR A 379 -0.41 -5.66 1.87
N PRO A 380 0.84 -5.21 2.00
CA PRO A 380 1.72 -5.05 0.84
C PRO A 380 1.91 -6.33 0.02
N SER A 381 2.14 -7.47 0.64
CA SER A 381 2.33 -8.75 -0.08
C SER A 381 1.03 -9.27 -0.71
N ASP A 382 -0.11 -9.05 -0.05
CA ASP A 382 -1.44 -9.43 -0.53
C ASP A 382 -1.83 -8.72 -1.84
N CYS A 383 -1.22 -7.58 -2.14
CA CYS A 383 -1.43 -6.88 -3.41
C CYS A 383 -1.13 -7.75 -4.64
N PHE A 384 -0.22 -8.72 -4.51
CA PHE A 384 0.08 -9.68 -5.59
C PHE A 384 -1.13 -10.56 -5.90
N ASP A 385 -1.71 -11.18 -4.88
CA ASP A 385 -2.83 -12.12 -5.03
C ASP A 385 -4.12 -11.39 -5.43
N VAL A 386 -4.36 -10.22 -4.84
CA VAL A 386 -5.54 -9.38 -5.16
C VAL A 386 -5.48 -8.86 -6.60
N ALA A 387 -4.29 -8.54 -7.12
CA ALA A 387 -4.15 -8.13 -8.52
C ALA A 387 -4.52 -9.27 -9.49
N ILE A 388 -4.08 -10.50 -9.22
CA ILE A 388 -4.44 -11.69 -10.00
C ILE A 388 -5.96 -11.92 -9.93
N GLU A 389 -6.53 -11.82 -8.74
CA GLU A 389 -7.96 -12.03 -8.50
C GLU A 389 -8.84 -10.98 -9.21
N ALA A 390 -8.43 -9.70 -9.18
CA ALA A 390 -9.11 -8.65 -9.94
C ALA A 390 -9.12 -8.94 -11.45
N CYS A 391 -7.98 -9.39 -11.99
CA CYS A 391 -7.85 -9.78 -13.39
C CYS A 391 -8.71 -11.01 -13.71
N ARG A 392 -8.73 -12.02 -12.82
CA ARG A 392 -9.58 -13.21 -12.99
C ARG A 392 -11.06 -12.83 -13.06
N ILE A 393 -11.53 -12.04 -12.09
CA ILE A 393 -12.93 -11.59 -12.08
C ILE A 393 -13.26 -10.80 -13.36
N ALA A 394 -12.39 -9.87 -13.75
CA ALA A 394 -12.62 -9.06 -14.94
C ALA A 394 -12.73 -9.91 -16.21
N LEU A 395 -11.80 -10.85 -16.41
CA LEU A 395 -11.73 -11.70 -17.61
C LEU A 395 -12.82 -12.77 -17.65
N GLU A 396 -13.05 -13.49 -16.54
CA GLU A 396 -14.02 -14.59 -16.51
C GLU A 396 -15.47 -14.12 -16.48
N HIS A 397 -15.71 -12.88 -16.01
CA HIS A 397 -17.07 -12.30 -15.96
C HIS A 397 -17.30 -11.19 -16.99
N MET A 398 -16.30 -10.87 -17.83
CA MET A 398 -16.41 -9.81 -18.85
C MET A 398 -17.01 -8.52 -18.27
N THR A 399 -16.35 -7.97 -17.25
CA THR A 399 -16.81 -6.79 -16.52
C THR A 399 -15.64 -5.94 -16.02
N PRO A 400 -15.76 -4.62 -15.93
CA PRO A 400 -14.77 -3.82 -15.21
C PRO A 400 -14.78 -4.18 -13.72
N VAL A 401 -13.61 -4.16 -13.09
CA VAL A 401 -13.39 -4.45 -11.68
C VAL A 401 -12.59 -3.31 -11.05
N ILE A 402 -13.03 -2.84 -9.87
CA ILE A 402 -12.29 -1.83 -9.09
C ILE A 402 -11.47 -2.55 -8.02
N LEU A 403 -10.16 -2.32 -8.03
CA LEU A 403 -9.24 -2.75 -6.99
C LEU A 403 -8.87 -1.55 -6.13
N LEU A 404 -9.21 -1.63 -4.83
CA LEU A 404 -8.89 -0.61 -3.84
C LEU A 404 -7.64 -0.99 -3.05
N SER A 405 -6.68 -0.09 -3.02
CA SER A 405 -5.55 -0.07 -2.11
C SER A 405 -5.45 1.33 -1.50
N ASP A 406 -4.47 1.60 -0.68
CA ASP A 406 -4.22 2.95 -0.14
C ASP A 406 -2.73 3.23 0.00
N GLY A 407 -2.39 4.47 0.35
CA GLY A 407 -1.00 4.94 0.42
C GLY A 407 -0.14 4.17 1.42
N TYR A 408 -0.70 3.63 2.50
CA TYR A 408 0.04 2.83 3.47
C TYR A 408 0.41 1.45 2.87
N ILE A 409 -0.55 0.72 2.33
CA ILE A 409 -0.29 -0.57 1.68
C ILE A 409 0.66 -0.38 0.49
N ALA A 410 0.42 0.62 -0.34
CA ALA A 410 1.16 0.85 -1.57
C ALA A 410 2.67 1.06 -1.35
N ASN A 411 3.02 1.83 -0.32
CA ASN A 411 4.39 2.25 -0.02
C ASN A 411 5.03 1.44 1.11
N GLY A 412 4.22 0.80 1.96
CA GLY A 412 4.69 -0.10 3.01
C GLY A 412 5.35 -1.34 2.43
N ALA A 413 6.29 -1.91 3.17
CA ALA A 413 6.97 -3.15 2.81
C ALA A 413 6.88 -4.19 3.93
N GLU A 414 6.83 -5.45 3.51
CA GLU A 414 6.87 -6.62 4.39
C GLU A 414 7.61 -7.79 3.70
N PRO A 415 7.99 -8.86 4.41
CA PRO A 415 8.53 -10.06 3.79
C PRO A 415 7.46 -10.75 2.93
N TRP A 416 7.81 -11.03 1.70
CA TRP A 416 6.98 -11.75 0.75
C TRP A 416 7.68 -13.02 0.28
N LYS A 417 7.01 -14.15 0.46
CA LYS A 417 7.46 -15.45 -0.04
C LYS A 417 7.15 -15.56 -1.52
N PHE A 418 8.16 -15.83 -2.35
CA PHE A 418 7.94 -16.04 -3.78
C PHE A 418 6.96 -17.20 -4.00
N PRO A 419 5.84 -16.98 -4.71
CA PRO A 419 4.95 -18.06 -5.10
C PRO A 419 5.63 -18.92 -6.16
N LYS A 420 5.31 -20.21 -6.18
CA LYS A 420 5.69 -21.05 -7.31
C LYS A 420 4.72 -20.81 -8.46
N SER A 421 5.23 -20.60 -9.66
CA SER A 421 4.38 -20.37 -10.84
C SER A 421 3.37 -21.50 -11.08
N ALA A 422 3.71 -22.75 -10.70
CA ALA A 422 2.81 -23.89 -10.82
C ALA A 422 1.60 -23.82 -9.87
N ASP A 423 1.71 -23.08 -8.74
CA ASP A 423 0.62 -22.94 -7.78
C ASP A 423 -0.40 -21.86 -8.22
N LEU A 424 -0.02 -20.99 -9.15
CA LEU A 424 -0.91 -19.97 -9.71
C LEU A 424 -1.85 -20.60 -10.74
N LYS A 425 -3.15 -20.48 -10.49
CA LYS A 425 -4.18 -21.05 -11.36
C LYS A 425 -4.23 -20.32 -12.71
N PRO A 426 -4.47 -21.03 -13.83
CA PRO A 426 -4.76 -20.39 -15.10
C PRO A 426 -6.02 -19.52 -15.01
N ILE A 427 -6.03 -18.40 -15.72
CA ILE A 427 -7.21 -17.56 -15.91
C ILE A 427 -7.82 -17.92 -17.28
N VAL A 428 -9.07 -18.34 -17.26
CA VAL A 428 -9.74 -18.83 -18.47
C VAL A 428 -10.19 -17.65 -19.34
N VAL A 429 -9.71 -17.61 -20.56
CA VAL A 429 -10.11 -16.64 -21.58
C VAL A 429 -10.61 -17.38 -22.81
N ASN A 430 -11.87 -17.11 -23.17
CA ASN A 430 -12.49 -17.75 -24.33
C ASN A 430 -12.87 -16.69 -25.38
N PHE A 431 -11.99 -16.47 -26.34
CA PHE A 431 -12.36 -15.68 -27.51
C PHE A 431 -13.32 -16.46 -28.41
N LYS A 432 -14.42 -15.80 -28.78
CA LYS A 432 -15.35 -16.34 -29.74
C LYS A 432 -14.69 -16.38 -31.13
N LYS A 433 -14.72 -17.54 -31.79
CA LYS A 433 -14.11 -17.74 -33.11
C LYS A 433 -15.14 -17.82 -34.22
N ASN A 434 -16.34 -18.32 -33.90
CA ASN A 434 -17.43 -18.49 -34.85
C ASN A 434 -18.74 -18.04 -34.22
N LYS A 435 -19.73 -17.67 -35.01
CA LYS A 435 -21.10 -17.52 -34.55
C LYS A 435 -21.67 -18.87 -34.07
N ASP A 436 -22.74 -18.86 -33.32
CA ASP A 436 -23.40 -20.09 -32.90
C ASP A 436 -24.19 -20.71 -34.06
N ASP A 437 -24.28 -22.04 -34.06
CA ASP A 437 -25.07 -22.77 -35.08
C ASP A 437 -26.54 -22.33 -34.99
N GLY A 438 -27.13 -22.10 -36.16
CA GLY A 438 -28.49 -21.61 -36.28
C GLY A 438 -28.67 -20.09 -36.17
N ASP A 439 -27.67 -19.35 -35.71
CA ASP A 439 -27.73 -17.87 -35.70
C ASP A 439 -27.43 -17.31 -37.11
N ALA A 440 -28.30 -16.44 -37.63
CA ALA A 440 -28.10 -15.79 -38.94
C ALA A 440 -26.85 -14.88 -38.89
N LYS A 441 -26.60 -14.21 -37.77
CA LYS A 441 -25.46 -13.32 -37.53
C LYS A 441 -24.92 -13.50 -36.12
N TYR A 442 -23.74 -12.98 -35.85
CA TYR A 442 -23.17 -12.98 -34.50
C TYR A 442 -24.03 -12.16 -33.51
N MET A 443 -24.24 -12.73 -32.32
CA MET A 443 -25.05 -12.14 -31.24
C MET A 443 -24.13 -11.73 -30.08
N PRO A 444 -23.67 -10.47 -30.04
CA PRO A 444 -22.62 -10.03 -29.11
C PRO A 444 -23.02 -10.00 -27.64
N TYR A 445 -24.32 -10.08 -27.32
CA TYR A 445 -24.84 -10.10 -25.94
C TYR A 445 -25.65 -11.38 -25.62
N LYS A 446 -25.46 -12.45 -26.40
CA LYS A 446 -25.99 -13.79 -26.08
C LYS A 446 -25.17 -14.38 -24.93
N ARG A 447 -25.61 -14.06 -23.71
CA ARG A 447 -24.91 -14.41 -22.47
C ARG A 447 -25.06 -15.88 -22.14
N ASP A 448 -24.06 -16.42 -21.43
CA ASP A 448 -24.08 -17.77 -20.86
C ASP A 448 -24.83 -17.82 -19.50
N GLU A 449 -24.77 -18.96 -18.81
CA GLU A 449 -25.36 -19.15 -17.48
C GLU A 449 -24.74 -18.27 -16.39
N LYS A 450 -23.54 -17.75 -16.61
CA LYS A 450 -22.88 -16.78 -15.74
C LYS A 450 -23.27 -15.34 -16.06
N LEU A 451 -24.15 -15.13 -17.01
CA LEU A 451 -24.53 -13.83 -17.58
C LEU A 451 -23.34 -13.12 -18.27
N VAL A 452 -22.38 -13.91 -18.77
CA VAL A 452 -21.18 -13.40 -19.45
C VAL A 452 -21.40 -13.40 -20.94
N ARG A 453 -21.15 -12.25 -21.58
CA ARG A 453 -21.23 -12.10 -23.02
C ARG A 453 -19.99 -12.74 -23.72
N PRO A 454 -20.14 -13.24 -24.95
CA PRO A 454 -19.01 -13.73 -25.71
C PRO A 454 -18.05 -12.59 -26.07
N TRP A 455 -16.74 -12.87 -26.03
CA TRP A 455 -15.69 -11.92 -26.38
C TRP A 455 -15.16 -12.20 -27.80
N ALA A 456 -15.59 -11.39 -28.76
CA ALA A 456 -15.06 -11.42 -30.12
C ALA A 456 -14.07 -10.26 -30.33
N VAL A 457 -12.89 -10.57 -30.78
CA VAL A 457 -11.84 -9.57 -31.04
C VAL A 457 -12.05 -8.96 -32.43
N PRO A 458 -11.89 -7.65 -32.63
CA PRO A 458 -11.97 -7.00 -33.93
C PRO A 458 -11.10 -7.69 -34.99
N GLY A 459 -11.65 -7.86 -36.21
CA GLY A 459 -10.98 -8.58 -37.30
C GLY A 459 -11.28 -10.09 -37.37
N THR A 460 -12.05 -10.64 -36.41
CA THR A 460 -12.52 -12.02 -36.51
C THR A 460 -13.65 -12.12 -37.52
N ALA A 461 -13.38 -12.79 -38.66
CA ALA A 461 -14.30 -12.90 -39.77
C ALA A 461 -15.65 -13.54 -39.36
N GLY A 462 -16.77 -12.94 -39.78
CA GLY A 462 -18.13 -13.39 -39.44
C GLY A 462 -18.60 -13.04 -38.06
N LEU A 463 -17.79 -12.31 -37.28
CA LEU A 463 -18.16 -11.80 -35.93
C LEU A 463 -18.18 -10.27 -35.88
N GLU A 464 -18.34 -9.63 -37.03
CA GLU A 464 -18.46 -8.19 -37.13
C GLU A 464 -19.68 -7.72 -36.35
N HIS A 465 -19.46 -6.79 -35.42
CA HIS A 465 -20.53 -6.28 -34.55
C HIS A 465 -20.21 -4.89 -34.04
N ARG A 466 -21.27 -4.23 -33.58
CA ARG A 466 -21.18 -2.94 -32.91
C ARG A 466 -21.32 -3.11 -31.41
N ILE A 467 -20.48 -2.41 -30.63
CA ILE A 467 -20.68 -2.13 -29.22
C ILE A 467 -20.66 -0.63 -28.99
N GLY A 468 -21.31 -0.14 -27.95
CA GLY A 468 -21.37 1.29 -27.64
C GLY A 468 -22.05 1.58 -26.31
N GLY A 469 -22.00 2.85 -25.89
CA GLY A 469 -22.57 3.32 -24.63
C GLY A 469 -24.09 3.49 -24.62
N LEU A 470 -24.74 3.48 -25.80
CA LEU A 470 -26.21 3.55 -25.85
C LEU A 470 -26.86 2.27 -25.33
N GLU A 471 -28.08 2.37 -24.81
CA GLU A 471 -28.82 1.19 -24.37
C GLU A 471 -29.10 0.24 -25.53
N LYS A 472 -29.02 -1.04 -25.25
CA LYS A 472 -29.00 -2.12 -26.24
C LYS A 472 -30.08 -3.15 -25.94
N GLN A 473 -30.62 -3.70 -26.99
CA GLN A 473 -31.44 -4.90 -26.91
C GLN A 473 -30.60 -6.07 -26.41
N ASP A 474 -31.16 -6.86 -25.52
CA ASP A 474 -30.55 -8.11 -25.07
C ASP A 474 -30.28 -9.02 -26.27
N VAL A 475 -29.28 -9.88 -26.14
CA VAL A 475 -28.80 -10.84 -27.15
C VAL A 475 -28.21 -10.18 -28.40
N THR A 476 -28.96 -9.32 -29.09
CA THR A 476 -28.58 -8.76 -30.41
C THR A 476 -27.57 -7.61 -30.32
N GLY A 477 -27.61 -6.83 -29.23
CA GLY A 477 -26.81 -5.61 -29.08
C GLY A 477 -27.24 -4.44 -29.97
N ASN A 478 -28.36 -4.53 -30.65
CA ASN A 478 -28.92 -3.40 -31.40
C ASN A 478 -29.34 -2.28 -30.43
N VAL A 479 -29.23 -1.04 -30.86
CA VAL A 479 -29.74 0.10 -30.08
C VAL A 479 -31.24 -0.08 -29.87
N ASN A 480 -31.69 0.09 -28.64
CA ASN A 480 -33.07 -0.07 -28.26
C ASN A 480 -33.43 0.89 -27.13
N TYR A 481 -34.50 1.67 -27.30
CA TYR A 481 -34.96 2.69 -26.35
C TYR A 481 -36.28 2.31 -25.65
N GLU A 482 -36.74 1.05 -25.82
CA GLU A 482 -37.96 0.58 -25.16
C GLU A 482 -37.79 0.51 -23.65
N PRO A 483 -38.71 1.05 -22.85
CA PRO A 483 -38.60 1.13 -21.40
C PRO A 483 -38.42 -0.24 -20.74
N GLU A 484 -39.11 -1.27 -21.20
CA GLU A 484 -39.04 -2.63 -20.68
C GLU A 484 -37.67 -3.25 -20.94
N ASN A 485 -37.10 -3.01 -22.13
CA ASN A 485 -35.73 -3.46 -22.44
C ASN A 485 -34.69 -2.75 -21.55
N HIS A 486 -34.85 -1.47 -21.32
CA HIS A 486 -33.95 -0.71 -20.44
C HIS A 486 -33.97 -1.28 -19.01
N GLN A 487 -35.16 -1.48 -18.42
CA GLN A 487 -35.29 -2.10 -17.11
C GLN A 487 -34.71 -3.50 -17.06
N HIS A 488 -34.95 -4.32 -18.10
CA HIS A 488 -34.39 -5.66 -18.21
C HIS A 488 -32.85 -5.62 -18.22
N MET A 489 -32.25 -4.79 -19.03
CA MET A 489 -30.80 -4.67 -19.16
C MET A 489 -30.10 -4.17 -17.88
N ILE A 490 -30.73 -3.26 -17.12
CA ILE A 490 -30.25 -2.85 -15.79
C ILE A 490 -30.22 -4.05 -14.85
N LYS A 491 -31.30 -4.83 -14.79
CA LYS A 491 -31.40 -6.02 -13.94
C LYS A 491 -30.37 -7.08 -14.32
N VAL A 492 -30.14 -7.31 -15.62
CA VAL A 492 -29.14 -8.27 -16.11
C VAL A 492 -27.73 -7.85 -15.73
N ARG A 493 -27.38 -6.57 -15.87
CA ARG A 493 -26.06 -6.06 -15.47
C ARG A 493 -25.84 -6.15 -13.97
N GLN A 494 -26.87 -5.86 -13.15
CA GLN A 494 -26.79 -6.03 -11.70
C GLN A 494 -26.62 -7.52 -11.34
N ALA A 495 -27.49 -8.39 -11.87
CA ALA A 495 -27.44 -9.83 -11.61
C ALA A 495 -26.10 -10.47 -12.01
N LYS A 496 -25.46 -9.99 -13.09
CA LYS A 496 -24.13 -10.41 -13.49
C LYS A 496 -23.08 -10.12 -12.42
N VAL A 497 -23.10 -8.91 -11.83
CA VAL A 497 -22.18 -8.55 -10.74
C VAL A 497 -22.49 -9.35 -9.48
N ASP A 498 -23.75 -9.49 -9.10
CA ASP A 498 -24.16 -10.27 -7.93
C ASP A 498 -23.73 -11.73 -8.05
N LYS A 499 -23.80 -12.29 -9.27
CA LYS A 499 -23.42 -13.68 -9.56
C LYS A 499 -21.93 -13.95 -9.40
N VAL A 500 -21.07 -12.94 -9.37
CA VAL A 500 -19.65 -13.08 -9.00
C VAL A 500 -19.51 -13.72 -7.62
N ALA A 501 -20.46 -13.50 -6.70
CA ALA A 501 -20.50 -14.14 -5.37
C ALA A 501 -20.52 -15.69 -5.41
N ASP A 502 -20.93 -16.29 -6.55
CA ASP A 502 -20.89 -17.75 -6.74
C ASP A 502 -19.49 -18.30 -7.01
N TYR A 503 -18.54 -17.42 -7.39
CA TYR A 503 -17.22 -17.75 -7.89
C TYR A 503 -16.09 -17.15 -7.05
N ILE A 504 -16.41 -16.63 -5.87
CA ILE A 504 -15.47 -16.16 -4.86
C ILE A 504 -15.55 -17.02 -3.60
N PRO A 505 -14.48 -17.11 -2.81
CA PRO A 505 -14.50 -17.89 -1.58
C PRO A 505 -15.48 -17.32 -0.54
N ALA A 506 -15.97 -18.17 0.34
CA ALA A 506 -16.71 -17.76 1.52
C ALA A 506 -15.83 -16.92 2.44
N GLN A 507 -16.44 -15.97 3.17
CA GLN A 507 -15.78 -15.21 4.22
C GLN A 507 -15.36 -16.12 5.36
N THR A 508 -14.17 -15.93 5.89
CA THR A 508 -13.62 -16.64 7.04
C THR A 508 -13.42 -15.71 8.24
N ILE A 509 -13.31 -16.30 9.42
CA ILE A 509 -12.79 -15.64 10.61
C ILE A 509 -11.26 -15.77 10.58
N ASP A 510 -10.55 -14.64 10.55
CA ASP A 510 -9.09 -14.57 10.51
C ASP A 510 -8.43 -14.85 11.87
N SER A 511 -9.18 -14.59 12.95
CA SER A 511 -8.70 -14.73 14.34
C SER A 511 -9.90 -14.78 15.28
N GLY A 512 -9.84 -15.63 16.30
CA GLY A 512 -10.91 -15.83 17.26
C GLY A 512 -11.89 -16.94 16.90
N ALA A 513 -13.04 -16.97 17.56
CA ALA A 513 -14.10 -17.96 17.37
C ALA A 513 -15.10 -17.51 16.29
N GLU A 514 -15.88 -18.44 15.76
CA GLU A 514 -16.93 -18.16 14.76
C GLU A 514 -18.16 -17.45 15.34
N LYS A 515 -18.25 -17.32 16.66
CA LYS A 515 -19.29 -16.60 17.40
C LYS A 515 -18.74 -16.02 18.69
N GLY A 516 -19.32 -14.94 19.18
CA GLY A 516 -18.86 -14.30 20.41
C GLY A 516 -19.44 -12.92 20.68
N LYS A 517 -18.79 -12.18 21.57
CA LYS A 517 -19.27 -10.86 21.99
C LYS A 517 -19.01 -9.77 20.95
N VAL A 518 -17.79 -9.73 20.40
CA VAL A 518 -17.38 -8.67 19.46
C VAL A 518 -16.76 -9.26 18.23
N LEU A 519 -17.29 -8.90 17.07
CA LEU A 519 -16.64 -9.06 15.77
C LEU A 519 -16.02 -7.72 15.36
N ILE A 520 -14.73 -7.72 15.06
CA ILE A 520 -14.09 -6.61 14.35
C ILE A 520 -14.09 -6.97 12.87
N LEU A 521 -14.87 -6.21 12.09
CA LEU A 521 -15.02 -6.42 10.66
C LEU A 521 -14.18 -5.37 9.93
N GLY A 522 -13.00 -5.76 9.47
CA GLY A 522 -12.04 -4.89 8.80
C GLY A 522 -12.08 -4.99 7.28
N TRP A 523 -11.43 -4.04 6.61
CA TRP A 523 -11.13 -4.09 5.19
C TRP A 523 -9.88 -3.23 4.89
N GLY A 524 -9.23 -3.48 3.75
CA GLY A 524 -8.08 -2.67 3.35
C GLY A 524 -6.94 -2.69 4.37
N SER A 525 -6.28 -1.57 4.54
CA SER A 525 -5.08 -1.42 5.39
C SER A 525 -5.32 -1.52 6.90
N THR A 526 -6.56 -1.66 7.35
CA THR A 526 -6.85 -1.88 8.77
C THR A 526 -6.48 -3.30 9.26
N TYR A 527 -6.18 -4.23 8.34
CA TYR A 527 -5.89 -5.64 8.63
C TYR A 527 -4.86 -5.83 9.75
N GLY A 528 -3.69 -5.22 9.58
CA GLY A 528 -2.56 -5.44 10.49
C GLY A 528 -2.85 -4.95 11.93
N ALA A 529 -3.45 -3.78 12.07
CA ALA A 529 -3.82 -3.22 13.36
C ALA A 529 -4.86 -4.09 14.08
N ILE A 530 -5.90 -4.53 13.35
CA ILE A 530 -6.94 -5.40 13.91
C ILE A 530 -6.35 -6.76 14.31
N LYS A 531 -5.52 -7.37 13.44
CA LYS A 531 -4.90 -8.68 13.71
C LYS A 531 -4.03 -8.63 14.97
N SER A 532 -3.19 -7.60 15.09
CA SER A 532 -2.32 -7.40 16.26
C SER A 532 -3.13 -7.12 17.53
N ALA A 533 -4.19 -6.32 17.44
CA ALA A 533 -5.09 -6.04 18.58
C ALA A 533 -5.80 -7.32 19.06
N CYS A 534 -6.32 -8.12 18.14
CA CYS A 534 -6.97 -9.40 18.49
C CYS A 534 -6.01 -10.37 19.20
N GLN A 535 -4.75 -10.44 18.76
CA GLN A 535 -3.76 -11.29 19.44
C GLN A 535 -3.54 -10.89 20.90
N GLU A 536 -3.46 -9.58 21.18
CA GLU A 536 -3.28 -9.06 22.54
C GLU A 536 -4.56 -9.27 23.38
N LEU A 537 -5.73 -8.92 22.85
CA LEU A 537 -7.02 -9.11 23.52
C LEU A 537 -7.31 -10.59 23.81
N HIS A 538 -6.89 -11.52 22.95
CA HIS A 538 -6.98 -12.97 23.22
C HIS A 538 -6.05 -13.40 24.35
N ALA A 539 -4.83 -12.84 24.43
CA ALA A 539 -3.91 -13.11 25.54
C ALA A 539 -4.50 -12.65 26.88
N ASP A 540 -5.30 -11.58 26.86
CA ASP A 540 -6.06 -11.08 28.02
C ASP A 540 -7.37 -11.85 28.29
N GLY A 541 -7.65 -12.90 27.52
CA GLY A 541 -8.84 -13.76 27.71
C GLY A 541 -10.15 -13.18 27.21
N LEU A 542 -10.12 -12.15 26.36
CA LEU A 542 -11.32 -11.48 25.85
C LEU A 542 -11.90 -12.18 24.62
N SER A 543 -13.23 -12.28 24.54
CA SER A 543 -13.97 -12.87 23.41
C SER A 543 -14.15 -11.85 22.28
N VAL A 544 -13.15 -11.79 21.41
CA VAL A 544 -13.12 -10.90 20.25
C VAL A 544 -12.74 -11.72 19.02
N SER A 545 -13.35 -11.45 17.88
CA SER A 545 -13.02 -12.13 16.62
C SER A 545 -12.77 -11.11 15.51
N HIS A 546 -11.96 -11.49 14.54
CA HIS A 546 -11.62 -10.67 13.37
C HIS A 546 -12.07 -11.39 12.11
N ALA A 547 -12.83 -10.69 11.27
CA ALA A 547 -13.04 -11.02 9.87
C ALA A 547 -12.58 -9.86 8.98
N HIS A 548 -11.93 -10.16 7.87
CA HIS A 548 -11.41 -9.13 6.98
C HIS A 548 -12.00 -9.26 5.58
N ILE A 549 -12.69 -8.20 5.12
CA ILE A 549 -13.39 -8.18 3.85
C ILE A 549 -12.40 -7.88 2.73
N ARG A 550 -12.23 -8.84 1.82
CA ARG A 550 -11.54 -8.65 0.54
C ARG A 550 -12.52 -8.23 -0.56
N TYR A 551 -13.66 -8.92 -0.64
CA TYR A 551 -14.69 -8.68 -1.66
C TYR A 551 -15.75 -7.74 -1.10
N VAL A 552 -15.71 -6.49 -1.53
CA VAL A 552 -16.61 -5.43 -1.04
C VAL A 552 -17.90 -5.37 -1.86
N ARG A 553 -17.81 -5.76 -3.14
CA ARG A 553 -18.99 -5.92 -4.01
C ARG A 553 -18.70 -7.00 -5.07
N PRO A 554 -19.52 -8.05 -5.18
CA PRO A 554 -20.48 -8.45 -4.17
C PRO A 554 -19.79 -8.95 -2.91
N PHE A 555 -20.47 -8.90 -1.77
CA PHE A 555 -19.99 -9.56 -0.56
C PHE A 555 -20.06 -11.09 -0.71
N PRO A 556 -19.19 -11.85 0.00
CA PRO A 556 -19.32 -13.30 0.14
C PRO A 556 -20.69 -13.66 0.73
N LYS A 557 -21.31 -14.70 0.20
CA LYS A 557 -22.71 -15.08 0.53
C LYS A 557 -22.97 -15.31 2.03
N ASN A 558 -21.97 -15.81 2.74
CA ASN A 558 -22.07 -16.14 4.16
C ASN A 558 -21.74 -14.98 5.11
N LEU A 559 -21.39 -13.79 4.60
CA LEU A 559 -20.97 -12.67 5.47
C LEU A 559 -22.09 -12.26 6.44
N GLY A 560 -23.35 -12.25 5.99
CA GLY A 560 -24.49 -11.93 6.84
C GLY A 560 -24.70 -12.93 8.00
N GLU A 561 -24.40 -14.21 7.79
CA GLU A 561 -24.46 -15.24 8.83
C GLU A 561 -23.35 -15.03 9.87
N ILE A 562 -22.12 -14.73 9.41
CA ILE A 562 -21.00 -14.40 10.30
C ILE A 562 -21.35 -13.21 11.18
N ILE A 563 -21.84 -12.11 10.60
CA ILE A 563 -22.21 -10.89 11.34
C ILE A 563 -23.23 -11.21 12.45
N LYS A 564 -24.24 -12.03 12.18
CA LYS A 564 -25.29 -12.38 13.13
C LYS A 564 -24.83 -13.27 14.30
N ASN A 565 -23.66 -13.87 14.22
CA ASN A 565 -23.10 -14.71 15.27
C ASN A 565 -22.45 -13.93 16.41
N PHE A 566 -22.46 -12.59 16.34
CA PHE A 566 -21.81 -11.73 17.33
C PHE A 566 -22.79 -10.70 17.90
N ASP A 567 -22.64 -10.41 19.21
CA ASP A 567 -23.48 -9.44 19.90
C ASP A 567 -23.23 -8.00 19.40
N LYS A 568 -21.98 -7.67 19.07
CA LYS A 568 -21.55 -6.37 18.59
C LYS A 568 -20.61 -6.53 17.38
N VAL A 569 -20.75 -5.64 16.42
CA VAL A 569 -19.89 -5.58 15.23
C VAL A 569 -19.23 -4.23 15.14
N LEU A 570 -17.91 -4.19 15.30
CA LEU A 570 -17.09 -2.98 15.21
C LEU A 570 -16.45 -2.90 13.82
N ILE A 571 -16.57 -1.76 13.14
CA ILE A 571 -15.97 -1.52 11.82
C ILE A 571 -14.98 -0.37 11.91
N PRO A 572 -13.67 -0.65 12.02
CA PRO A 572 -12.63 0.38 11.98
C PRO A 572 -12.34 0.80 10.54
N GLU A 573 -12.34 2.12 10.28
CA GLU A 573 -12.08 2.68 8.96
C GLU A 573 -11.22 3.94 9.05
N ILE A 574 -10.32 4.13 8.09
CA ILE A 574 -9.61 5.41 7.92
C ILE A 574 -10.37 6.34 6.95
N ASN A 575 -11.65 6.49 7.23
CA ASN A 575 -12.61 7.37 6.57
C ASN A 575 -13.77 7.69 7.54
N ASN A 576 -14.78 8.42 7.09
CA ASN A 576 -15.96 8.79 7.91
C ASN A 576 -17.08 7.73 7.87
N GLY A 577 -16.73 6.47 8.09
CA GLY A 577 -17.70 5.37 8.18
C GLY A 577 -18.38 5.06 6.86
N GLN A 578 -17.62 4.72 5.83
CA GLN A 578 -18.17 4.39 4.51
C GLN A 578 -18.63 2.94 4.44
N LEU A 579 -17.81 1.98 4.86
CA LEU A 579 -18.21 0.57 4.89
C LEU A 579 -19.33 0.31 5.91
N VAL A 580 -19.26 0.91 7.09
CA VAL A 580 -20.29 0.71 8.12
C VAL A 580 -21.70 1.06 7.60
N LYS A 581 -21.82 2.10 6.77
CA LYS A 581 -23.10 2.48 6.14
C LYS A 581 -23.58 1.41 5.16
N ILE A 582 -22.68 0.88 4.34
CA ILE A 582 -22.98 -0.19 3.38
C ILE A 582 -23.42 -1.48 4.12
N ILE A 583 -22.72 -1.85 5.19
CA ILE A 583 -23.04 -3.04 5.99
C ILE A 583 -24.39 -2.89 6.71
N ARG A 584 -24.66 -1.72 7.28
CA ARG A 584 -25.94 -1.41 7.93
C ARG A 584 -27.11 -1.54 6.95
N ASP A 585 -26.97 -0.94 5.77
CA ASP A 585 -27.99 -0.97 4.71
C ASP A 585 -28.20 -2.41 4.18
N HIS A 586 -27.09 -3.09 3.84
CA HIS A 586 -27.16 -4.40 3.19
C HIS A 586 -27.70 -5.52 4.11
N TYR A 587 -27.33 -5.51 5.39
CA TYR A 587 -27.64 -6.58 6.34
C TYR A 587 -28.66 -6.18 7.43
N ASN A 588 -29.08 -4.93 7.47
CA ASN A 588 -29.98 -4.38 8.49
C ASN A 588 -29.49 -4.69 9.93
N VAL A 589 -28.22 -4.38 10.21
CA VAL A 589 -27.55 -4.62 11.49
C VAL A 589 -27.07 -3.31 12.10
N ASP A 590 -27.02 -3.24 13.44
CA ASP A 590 -26.47 -2.10 14.16
C ASP A 590 -24.95 -2.26 14.33
N ALA A 591 -24.20 -2.11 13.23
CA ALA A 591 -22.75 -2.12 13.26
C ALA A 591 -22.20 -0.80 13.83
N ILE A 592 -21.14 -0.88 14.61
CA ILE A 592 -20.53 0.23 15.33
C ILE A 592 -19.35 0.78 14.51
N ALA A 593 -19.32 2.09 14.30
CA ALA A 593 -18.24 2.75 13.55
C ALA A 593 -17.09 3.14 14.47
N PHE A 594 -15.86 2.86 14.05
CA PHE A 594 -14.66 3.51 14.56
C PHE A 594 -13.93 4.21 13.41
N ASN A 595 -14.00 5.53 13.36
CA ASN A 595 -13.58 6.35 12.22
C ASN A 595 -12.36 7.19 12.57
N LYS A 596 -11.31 7.14 11.72
CA LYS A 596 -10.12 7.97 11.84
C LYS A 596 -9.83 8.66 10.50
N MET A 597 -9.90 9.99 10.47
CA MET A 597 -9.64 10.80 9.26
C MET A 597 -8.48 11.76 9.53
N MET A 598 -7.28 11.19 9.66
CA MET A 598 -6.08 11.94 10.05
C MET A 598 -4.93 11.79 9.04
N GLY A 599 -5.16 11.10 7.93
CA GLY A 599 -4.12 10.82 6.94
C GLY A 599 -3.02 9.87 7.42
N ILE A 600 -3.27 9.10 8.48
CA ILE A 600 -2.37 8.09 9.07
C ILE A 600 -3.14 6.82 9.40
N PRO A 601 -2.47 5.64 9.43
CA PRO A 601 -3.13 4.38 9.77
C PRO A 601 -3.75 4.37 11.17
N ILE A 602 -4.74 3.50 11.37
CA ILE A 602 -5.22 3.13 12.70
C ILE A 602 -4.13 2.29 13.38
N THR A 603 -3.92 2.54 14.67
CA THR A 603 -2.95 1.80 15.50
C THR A 603 -3.60 0.61 16.20
N LYS A 604 -2.77 -0.35 16.63
CA LYS A 604 -3.21 -1.47 17.47
C LYS A 604 -3.85 -0.98 18.78
N SER A 605 -3.22 -0.01 19.43
CA SER A 605 -3.70 0.54 20.70
C SER A 605 -5.08 1.19 20.58
N GLU A 606 -5.33 1.94 19.51
CA GLU A 606 -6.64 2.56 19.25
C GLU A 606 -7.75 1.51 19.09
N ILE A 607 -7.46 0.36 18.43
CA ILE A 607 -8.42 -0.75 18.32
C ILE A 607 -8.71 -1.37 19.69
N ILE A 608 -7.67 -1.62 20.50
CA ILE A 608 -7.80 -2.19 21.84
C ILE A 608 -8.64 -1.29 22.72
N ASP A 609 -8.39 0.02 22.71
CA ASP A 609 -9.13 1.00 23.50
C ASP A 609 -10.62 1.01 23.12
N GLU A 610 -10.93 0.93 21.82
CA GLU A 610 -12.31 0.93 21.37
C GLU A 610 -13.04 -0.37 21.74
N VAL A 611 -12.40 -1.53 21.58
CA VAL A 611 -12.96 -2.82 22.01
C VAL A 611 -13.21 -2.82 23.52
N ASN A 612 -12.30 -2.30 24.34
CA ASN A 612 -12.45 -2.22 25.80
C ASN A 612 -13.63 -1.34 26.23
N LYS A 613 -13.94 -0.27 25.47
CA LYS A 613 -15.15 0.53 25.69
C LYS A 613 -16.43 -0.27 25.41
N LEU A 614 -16.40 -1.11 24.38
CA LEU A 614 -17.55 -1.93 23.99
C LEU A 614 -17.81 -3.10 24.94
N LEU A 615 -16.78 -3.62 25.61
CA LEU A 615 -16.91 -4.76 26.53
C LEU A 615 -17.30 -4.36 27.95
N LYS A 616 -17.19 -3.07 28.30
CA LYS A 616 -17.71 -2.48 29.54
C LYS A 616 -19.23 -2.32 29.48
#